data_bf438827a589f3e2c12b9c40f1470702
#
_entry.id   bf438827a589f3e2c12b9c40f1470702
#
_cell.length_a   1.000
_cell.length_b   1.000
_cell.length_c   1.000
_cell.angle_alpha   90.00
_cell.angle_beta   90.00
_cell.angle_gamma   90.00
#
_symmetry.space_group_name_H-M   'P 1'
#
loop_
_entity.id
_entity.type
_entity.pdbx_description
1 polymer ?
#
loop_
_entity_poly.entity_id
_entity_poly.type
_entity_poly.pdbx_seq_one_letter_code
_entity_poly.pdbx_strand_id
1 'polypeptide(L)'
;MDTLIPLIAALPLAGFVITAAVGRRLGRRAFWIPVLAVAASWAIAMVVVVTALTGGFADGSYTVKLWDWIPAGGFHVEAAFVVDNLTAVLLIVVTTIGLLVHVYSIGYMAHDPAGYWRFFAYLNLFMFSMLLLVLGDSWLTVFVAWELVGLCSYLLIGFWFRKNSAALASKKAFLVNRVGDVGFALGIMAIWVNTGTLNIQESIHVLTSETLVAFPIPVGLIALLIFAGAMGKSAQFPLHVWLPDAMEGPTPVSALIHAATMVNAGVYLVARANPIFASAPDAMVVVAGIGIFTAILAASIAMTQTDIKRVLAYSTLSQLGYMFAALGVGAWTAAIFHLMTHGFFKGLLFLGSGSVIHAVHEEQDMRKMGGLAKKIPHTYWTMLIGAVAISGIPPLAGFFSKDEILGEAYKLGFQWVWAIGV
;
A
#
# COMPACT_ATOMS: atom_id res chain seq x y z
N MET A 1 8.34 -24.39 4.99
CA MET A 1 7.91 -23.12 4.36
C MET A 1 6.71 -23.32 3.44
N ASP A 2 6.63 -24.45 2.74
CA ASP A 2 5.53 -24.73 1.78
C ASP A 2 4.13 -24.61 2.36
N THR A 3 3.94 -24.92 3.64
CA THR A 3 2.65 -24.77 4.32
C THR A 3 2.49 -23.40 4.98
N LEU A 4 3.56 -22.80 5.49
CA LEU A 4 3.47 -21.54 6.25
C LEU A 4 3.18 -20.34 5.36
N ILE A 5 3.88 -20.23 4.21
CA ILE A 5 3.72 -19.08 3.31
C ILE A 5 2.27 -18.96 2.79
N PRO A 6 1.62 -20.02 2.28
CA PRO A 6 0.21 -19.95 1.88
C PRO A 6 -0.75 -19.58 3.01
N LEU A 7 -0.48 -20.02 4.24
CA LEU A 7 -1.32 -19.70 5.39
C LEU A 7 -1.35 -18.20 5.72
N ILE A 8 -0.29 -17.45 5.39
CA ILE A 8 -0.26 -15.99 5.59
C ILE A 8 -1.45 -15.31 4.91
N ALA A 9 -1.76 -15.68 3.68
CA ALA A 9 -2.91 -15.13 2.94
C ALA A 9 -4.22 -15.89 3.24
N ALA A 10 -4.15 -17.22 3.40
CA ALA A 10 -5.34 -18.05 3.58
C ALA A 10 -6.09 -17.76 4.89
N LEU A 11 -5.39 -17.40 5.98
CA LEU A 11 -6.02 -17.12 7.27
C LEU A 11 -6.93 -15.88 7.23
N PRO A 12 -6.51 -14.71 6.70
CA PRO A 12 -7.42 -13.57 6.54
C PRO A 12 -8.59 -13.88 5.59
N LEU A 13 -8.38 -14.67 4.54
CA LEU A 13 -9.47 -15.11 3.65
C LEU A 13 -10.48 -15.95 4.41
N ALA A 14 -10.03 -16.93 5.18
CA ALA A 14 -10.90 -17.74 6.04
C ALA A 14 -11.64 -16.87 7.07
N GLY A 15 -10.94 -15.91 7.69
CA GLY A 15 -11.52 -14.91 8.58
C GLY A 15 -12.63 -14.11 7.92
N PHE A 16 -12.43 -13.67 6.68
CA PHE A 16 -13.46 -13.00 5.87
C PHE A 16 -14.67 -13.90 5.64
N VAL A 17 -14.47 -15.11 5.09
CA VAL A 17 -15.55 -16.04 4.73
C VAL A 17 -16.39 -16.40 5.95
N ILE A 18 -15.74 -16.78 7.05
CA ILE A 18 -16.45 -17.17 8.29
C ILE A 18 -17.20 -15.96 8.86
N THR A 19 -16.57 -14.78 8.93
CA THR A 19 -17.22 -13.57 9.46
C THR A 19 -18.39 -13.13 8.57
N ALA A 20 -18.28 -13.25 7.26
CA ALA A 20 -19.37 -12.96 6.34
C ALA A 20 -20.57 -13.91 6.54
N ALA A 21 -20.29 -15.20 6.78
CA ALA A 21 -21.32 -16.22 6.96
C ALA A 21 -22.05 -16.11 8.32
N VAL A 22 -21.30 -15.94 9.40
CA VAL A 22 -21.88 -16.04 10.77
C VAL A 22 -21.83 -14.75 11.57
N GLY A 23 -21.11 -13.72 11.11
CA GLY A 23 -20.85 -12.50 11.87
C GLY A 23 -22.11 -11.74 12.29
N ARG A 24 -23.15 -11.75 11.45
CA ARG A 24 -24.47 -11.16 11.81
C ARG A 24 -25.07 -11.81 13.05
N ARG A 25 -24.90 -13.15 13.21
CA ARG A 25 -25.43 -13.89 14.37
C ARG A 25 -24.59 -13.64 15.62
N LEU A 26 -23.27 -13.42 15.47
CA LEU A 26 -22.35 -13.16 16.57
C LEU A 26 -22.46 -11.74 17.12
N GLY A 27 -23.04 -10.80 16.35
CA GLY A 27 -23.19 -9.41 16.75
C GLY A 27 -21.86 -8.76 17.12
N ARG A 28 -21.77 -8.19 18.34
CA ARG A 28 -20.52 -7.55 18.81
C ARG A 28 -19.35 -8.52 19.02
N ARG A 29 -19.58 -9.82 19.12
CA ARG A 29 -18.49 -10.81 19.24
C ARG A 29 -17.88 -11.20 17.90
N ALA A 30 -18.42 -10.71 16.78
CA ALA A 30 -17.93 -11.02 15.45
C ALA A 30 -16.45 -10.65 15.22
N PHE A 31 -15.88 -9.72 15.97
CA PHE A 31 -14.48 -9.29 15.84
C PHE A 31 -13.46 -10.40 16.18
N TRP A 32 -13.82 -11.38 17.02
CA TRP A 32 -12.87 -12.41 17.44
C TRP A 32 -12.29 -13.19 16.28
N ILE A 33 -13.14 -13.58 15.32
CA ILE A 33 -12.72 -14.38 14.15
C ILE A 33 -11.69 -13.62 13.30
N PRO A 34 -11.99 -12.40 12.79
CA PRO A 34 -11.06 -11.65 11.95
C PRO A 34 -9.78 -11.23 12.69
N VAL A 35 -9.88 -10.82 13.95
CA VAL A 35 -8.70 -10.41 14.73
C VAL A 35 -7.76 -11.60 14.96
N LEU A 36 -8.29 -12.77 15.34
CA LEU A 36 -7.48 -13.97 15.54
C LEU A 36 -6.87 -14.48 14.22
N ALA A 37 -7.62 -14.41 13.11
CA ALA A 37 -7.12 -14.80 11.79
C ALA A 37 -5.93 -13.93 11.36
N VAL A 38 -6.04 -12.60 11.54
CA VAL A 38 -4.94 -11.67 11.21
C VAL A 38 -3.78 -11.81 12.21
N ALA A 39 -4.04 -12.04 13.49
CA ALA A 39 -2.99 -12.28 14.49
C ALA A 39 -2.18 -13.56 14.18
N ALA A 40 -2.86 -14.64 13.80
CA ALA A 40 -2.19 -15.87 13.38
C ALA A 40 -1.40 -15.67 12.08
N SER A 41 -1.97 -14.96 11.10
CA SER A 41 -1.28 -14.57 9.87
C SER A 41 -0.01 -13.75 10.16
N TRP A 42 -0.10 -12.76 11.05
CA TRP A 42 1.04 -11.96 11.50
C TRP A 42 2.12 -12.80 12.15
N ALA A 43 1.76 -13.71 13.06
CA ALA A 43 2.73 -14.57 13.75
C ALA A 43 3.50 -15.46 12.75
N ILE A 44 2.78 -16.06 11.79
CA ILE A 44 3.40 -16.87 10.73
C ILE A 44 4.28 -15.99 9.83
N ALA A 45 3.80 -14.79 9.43
CA ALA A 45 4.57 -13.88 8.62
C ALA A 45 5.88 -13.48 9.31
N MET A 46 5.87 -13.23 10.63
CA MET A 46 7.10 -12.90 11.38
C MET A 46 8.10 -14.08 11.39
N VAL A 47 7.64 -15.32 11.51
CA VAL A 47 8.51 -16.50 11.38
C VAL A 47 9.17 -16.56 9.99
N VAL A 48 8.38 -16.35 8.92
CA VAL A 48 8.88 -16.35 7.53
C VAL A 48 9.88 -15.21 7.31
N VAL A 49 9.57 -14.01 7.81
CA VAL A 49 10.43 -12.83 7.73
C VAL A 49 11.77 -13.05 8.43
N VAL A 50 11.75 -13.57 9.66
CA VAL A 50 12.98 -13.87 10.40
C VAL A 50 13.81 -14.89 9.64
N THR A 51 13.18 -15.94 9.08
CA THR A 51 13.90 -16.93 8.26
C THR A 51 14.53 -16.29 7.02
N ALA A 52 13.82 -15.40 6.31
CA ALA A 52 14.36 -14.70 5.15
C ALA A 52 15.57 -13.83 5.52
N LEU A 53 15.45 -13.03 6.58
CA LEU A 53 16.49 -12.08 7.00
C LEU A 53 17.71 -12.74 7.63
N THR A 54 17.59 -13.97 8.15
CA THR A 54 18.70 -14.74 8.73
C THR A 54 19.41 -15.66 7.73
N GLY A 55 19.11 -15.51 6.43
CA GLY A 55 19.75 -16.32 5.37
C GLY A 55 19.21 -17.75 5.28
N GLY A 56 17.99 -18.00 5.77
CA GLY A 56 17.35 -19.32 5.69
C GLY A 56 16.86 -19.71 4.29
N PHE A 57 16.99 -18.82 3.30
CA PHE A 57 16.70 -19.09 1.89
C PHE A 57 18.00 -19.12 1.09
N ALA A 58 18.33 -20.28 0.49
CA ALA A 58 19.62 -20.54 -0.14
C ALA A 58 19.97 -19.53 -1.25
N ASP A 59 18.95 -19.08 -2.04
CA ASP A 59 19.12 -18.15 -3.17
C ASP A 59 18.55 -16.76 -2.88
N GLY A 60 18.40 -16.39 -1.59
CA GLY A 60 17.82 -15.10 -1.19
C GLY A 60 16.30 -14.97 -1.43
N SER A 61 15.67 -16.00 -1.99
CA SER A 61 14.22 -16.08 -2.20
C SER A 61 13.70 -17.50 -2.00
N TYR A 62 12.40 -17.62 -1.74
CA TYR A 62 11.71 -18.89 -1.61
C TYR A 62 10.38 -18.85 -2.34
N THR A 63 10.20 -19.74 -3.33
CA THR A 63 8.98 -19.84 -4.12
C THR A 63 8.20 -21.09 -3.76
N VAL A 64 6.89 -20.94 -3.56
CA VAL A 64 5.94 -22.03 -3.30
C VAL A 64 4.91 -22.08 -4.40
N LYS A 65 4.96 -23.13 -5.22
CA LYS A 65 3.91 -23.42 -6.20
C LYS A 65 2.68 -23.99 -5.48
N LEU A 66 1.52 -23.43 -5.76
CA LEU A 66 0.23 -23.89 -5.21
C LEU A 66 -0.48 -24.84 -6.18
N TRP A 67 -0.74 -24.38 -7.42
CA TRP A 67 -1.33 -25.19 -8.50
C TRP A 67 -1.11 -24.53 -9.86
N ASP A 68 -1.32 -25.29 -10.93
CA ASP A 68 -1.41 -24.75 -12.30
C ASP A 68 -2.76 -24.06 -12.47
N TRP A 69 -2.73 -22.73 -12.61
CA TRP A 69 -3.97 -21.93 -12.64
C TRP A 69 -4.61 -21.91 -14.04
N ILE A 70 -3.83 -21.58 -15.07
CA ILE A 70 -4.32 -21.49 -16.45
C ILE A 70 -3.37 -22.29 -17.37
N PRO A 71 -3.66 -23.59 -17.63
CA PRO A 71 -2.91 -24.38 -18.59
C PRO A 71 -3.60 -24.34 -19.95
N ALA A 72 -3.42 -23.27 -20.75
CA ALA A 72 -4.09 -23.10 -22.04
C ALA A 72 -3.10 -23.00 -23.20
N GLY A 73 -2.68 -24.12 -23.77
CA GLY A 73 -1.74 -24.15 -24.89
C GLY A 73 -0.39 -23.53 -24.56
N GLY A 74 0.02 -22.49 -25.31
CA GLY A 74 1.23 -21.72 -24.99
C GLY A 74 1.07 -20.71 -23.85
N PHE A 75 -0.15 -20.50 -23.34
CA PHE A 75 -0.40 -19.62 -22.21
C PHE A 75 -0.49 -20.44 -20.93
N HIS A 76 0.57 -20.40 -20.14
CA HIS A 76 0.66 -21.14 -18.87
C HIS A 76 0.91 -20.17 -17.72
N VAL A 77 0.01 -20.17 -16.72
CA VAL A 77 0.14 -19.36 -15.51
C VAL A 77 0.00 -20.24 -14.29
N GLU A 78 1.01 -20.21 -13.44
CA GLU A 78 1.00 -20.87 -12.15
C GLU A 78 0.47 -19.93 -11.06
N ALA A 79 -0.29 -20.47 -10.12
CA ALA A 79 -0.53 -19.82 -8.85
C ALA A 79 0.62 -20.18 -7.92
N ALA A 80 1.50 -19.25 -7.67
CA ALA A 80 2.66 -19.42 -6.81
C ALA A 80 2.89 -18.18 -5.93
N PHE A 81 3.55 -18.38 -4.81
CA PHE A 81 3.96 -17.33 -3.88
C PHE A 81 5.47 -17.26 -3.79
N VAL A 82 5.98 -16.03 -3.75
CA VAL A 82 7.41 -15.77 -3.58
C VAL A 82 7.66 -14.90 -2.35
N VAL A 83 8.70 -15.26 -1.60
CA VAL A 83 9.20 -14.46 -0.49
C VAL A 83 10.68 -14.17 -0.74
N ASP A 84 10.99 -12.91 -0.91
CA ASP A 84 12.31 -12.32 -0.98
C ASP A 84 12.42 -11.15 0.02
N ASN A 85 13.53 -10.43 0.01
CA ASN A 85 13.74 -9.30 0.92
C ASN A 85 12.70 -8.18 0.77
N LEU A 86 12.24 -7.89 -0.44
CA LEU A 86 11.20 -6.88 -0.69
C LEU A 86 9.86 -7.35 -0.10
N THR A 87 9.48 -8.60 -0.36
CA THR A 87 8.29 -9.25 0.22
C THR A 87 8.38 -9.24 1.75
N ALA A 88 9.53 -9.58 2.33
CA ALA A 88 9.73 -9.60 3.79
C ALA A 88 9.46 -8.23 4.44
N VAL A 89 9.98 -7.15 3.86
CA VAL A 89 9.70 -5.78 4.35
C VAL A 89 8.22 -5.46 4.29
N LEU A 90 7.55 -5.78 3.17
CA LEU A 90 6.12 -5.53 3.02
C LEU A 90 5.27 -6.38 3.98
N LEU A 91 5.66 -7.63 4.24
CA LEU A 91 4.99 -8.49 5.22
C LEU A 91 5.04 -7.89 6.62
N ILE A 92 6.19 -7.33 7.05
CA ILE A 92 6.29 -6.61 8.34
C ILE A 92 5.26 -5.48 8.40
N VAL A 93 5.26 -4.60 7.41
CA VAL A 93 4.40 -3.41 7.39
C VAL A 93 2.92 -3.80 7.34
N VAL A 94 2.54 -4.64 6.37
CA VAL A 94 1.14 -5.00 6.12
C VAL A 94 0.53 -5.76 7.28
N THR A 95 1.22 -6.79 7.78
CA THR A 95 0.63 -7.65 8.82
C THR A 95 0.64 -6.98 10.19
N THR A 96 1.70 -6.24 10.55
CA THR A 96 1.77 -5.56 11.86
C THR A 96 0.75 -4.43 11.94
N ILE A 97 0.75 -3.52 10.98
CA ILE A 97 -0.21 -2.41 10.98
C ILE A 97 -1.64 -2.94 10.80
N GLY A 98 -1.83 -3.95 9.94
CA GLY A 98 -3.12 -4.61 9.76
C GLY A 98 -3.66 -5.16 11.07
N LEU A 99 -2.85 -5.87 11.85
CA LEU A 99 -3.25 -6.37 13.17
C LEU A 99 -3.59 -5.23 14.15
N LEU A 100 -2.75 -4.20 14.24
CA LEU A 100 -2.99 -3.05 15.11
C LEU A 100 -4.28 -2.31 14.75
N VAL A 101 -4.57 -2.14 13.45
CA VAL A 101 -5.82 -1.56 12.97
C VAL A 101 -7.02 -2.42 13.35
N HIS A 102 -6.93 -3.75 13.24
CA HIS A 102 -8.01 -4.66 13.66
C HIS A 102 -8.29 -4.52 15.16
N VAL A 103 -7.24 -4.51 15.99
CA VAL A 103 -7.39 -4.35 17.44
C VAL A 103 -7.99 -2.99 17.81
N TYR A 104 -7.48 -1.90 17.21
CA TYR A 104 -8.02 -0.56 17.42
C TYR A 104 -9.51 -0.46 17.02
N SER A 105 -9.89 -1.12 15.93
CA SER A 105 -11.25 -1.10 15.40
C SER A 105 -12.28 -1.72 16.35
N ILE A 106 -11.86 -2.58 17.28
CA ILE A 106 -12.77 -3.19 18.29
C ILE A 106 -13.49 -2.09 19.08
N GLY A 107 -12.72 -1.13 19.58
CA GLY A 107 -13.26 0.01 20.33
C GLY A 107 -13.88 1.07 19.42
N TYR A 108 -13.18 1.43 18.33
CA TYR A 108 -13.60 2.49 17.43
C TYR A 108 -14.98 2.23 16.83
N MET A 109 -15.23 1.01 16.30
CA MET A 109 -16.49 0.64 15.66
C MET A 109 -17.59 0.18 16.62
N ALA A 110 -17.33 0.15 17.93
CA ALA A 110 -18.33 -0.30 18.91
C ALA A 110 -19.62 0.54 18.94
N HIS A 111 -19.56 1.78 18.42
CA HIS A 111 -20.68 2.71 18.32
C HIS A 111 -21.57 2.46 17.07
N ASP A 112 -21.12 1.63 16.12
CA ASP A 112 -21.90 1.24 14.91
C ASP A 112 -22.23 -0.27 14.93
N PRO A 113 -23.19 -0.70 15.77
CA PRO A 113 -23.50 -2.13 15.92
C PRO A 113 -24.09 -2.77 14.66
N ALA A 114 -24.77 -2.00 13.81
CA ALA A 114 -25.43 -2.51 12.61
C ALA A 114 -24.43 -2.92 11.52
N GLY A 115 -23.30 -2.21 11.43
CA GLY A 115 -22.25 -2.45 10.45
C GLY A 115 -21.06 -3.26 10.99
N TYR A 116 -21.00 -3.53 12.28
CA TYR A 116 -19.81 -4.02 12.97
C TYR A 116 -19.20 -5.29 12.35
N TRP A 117 -19.99 -6.35 12.18
CA TRP A 117 -19.51 -7.60 11.57
C TRP A 117 -19.04 -7.42 10.12
N ARG A 118 -19.77 -6.60 9.34
CA ARG A 118 -19.45 -6.30 7.95
C ARG A 118 -18.14 -5.54 7.82
N PHE A 119 -17.88 -4.61 8.73
CA PHE A 119 -16.62 -3.87 8.79
C PHE A 119 -15.42 -4.81 8.93
N PHE A 120 -15.46 -5.71 9.91
CA PHE A 120 -14.38 -6.67 10.15
C PHE A 120 -14.24 -7.69 9.01
N ALA A 121 -15.33 -8.11 8.38
CA ALA A 121 -15.27 -8.94 7.19
C ALA A 121 -14.51 -8.23 6.06
N TYR A 122 -14.84 -6.98 5.77
CA TYR A 122 -14.18 -6.21 4.71
C TYR A 122 -12.70 -5.92 5.03
N LEU A 123 -12.35 -5.68 6.29
CA LEU A 123 -10.95 -5.53 6.69
C LEU A 123 -10.15 -6.81 6.42
N ASN A 124 -10.70 -7.99 6.73
CA ASN A 124 -10.03 -9.26 6.46
C ASN A 124 -9.87 -9.53 4.97
N LEU A 125 -10.91 -9.22 4.16
CA LEU A 125 -10.81 -9.33 2.70
C LEU A 125 -9.70 -8.42 2.18
N PHE A 126 -9.57 -7.21 2.73
CA PHE A 126 -8.52 -6.28 2.36
C PHE A 126 -7.12 -6.80 2.73
N MET A 127 -6.97 -7.36 3.93
CA MET A 127 -5.72 -8.01 4.36
C MET A 127 -5.34 -9.16 3.43
N PHE A 128 -6.29 -10.05 3.11
CA PHE A 128 -6.08 -11.12 2.13
C PHE A 128 -5.62 -10.58 0.78
N SER A 129 -6.33 -9.57 0.26
CA SER A 129 -6.03 -8.99 -1.06
C SER A 129 -4.62 -8.39 -1.11
N MET A 130 -4.21 -7.69 -0.05
CA MET A 130 -2.88 -7.09 0.02
C MET A 130 -1.78 -8.15 0.19
N LEU A 131 -2.02 -9.18 0.98
CA LEU A 131 -1.06 -10.28 1.15
C LEU A 131 -0.92 -11.11 -0.13
N LEU A 132 -2.02 -11.36 -0.85
CA LEU A 132 -1.98 -11.98 -2.17
C LEU A 132 -1.17 -11.16 -3.17
N LEU A 133 -1.29 -9.81 -3.12
CA LEU A 133 -0.53 -8.91 -3.97
C LEU A 133 0.98 -8.98 -3.70
N VAL A 134 1.35 -8.96 -2.43
CA VAL A 134 2.76 -8.92 -2.01
C VAL A 134 3.46 -10.26 -2.22
N LEU A 135 2.72 -11.37 -2.06
CA LEU A 135 3.26 -12.73 -2.21
C LEU A 135 3.22 -13.26 -3.65
N GLY A 136 2.44 -12.66 -4.55
CA GLY A 136 2.23 -13.17 -5.90
C GLY A 136 3.50 -13.25 -6.75
N ASP A 137 3.77 -14.39 -7.38
CA ASP A 137 4.93 -14.67 -8.23
C ASP A 137 4.68 -14.39 -9.72
N SER A 138 3.45 -14.08 -10.11
CA SER A 138 3.10 -13.74 -11.48
C SER A 138 2.39 -12.38 -11.60
N TRP A 139 2.63 -11.68 -12.73
CA TRP A 139 1.94 -10.43 -13.03
C TRP A 139 0.43 -10.55 -13.02
N LEU A 140 -0.12 -11.72 -13.41
CA LEU A 140 -1.55 -11.96 -13.38
C LEU A 140 -2.07 -12.10 -11.94
N THR A 141 -1.36 -12.82 -11.06
CA THR A 141 -1.72 -12.92 -9.64
C THR A 141 -1.69 -11.56 -8.96
N VAL A 142 -0.63 -10.77 -9.23
CA VAL A 142 -0.52 -9.39 -8.75
C VAL A 142 -1.67 -8.53 -9.25
N PHE A 143 -2.07 -8.64 -10.53
CA PHE A 143 -3.18 -7.88 -11.10
C PHE A 143 -4.53 -8.26 -10.48
N VAL A 144 -4.82 -9.54 -10.30
CA VAL A 144 -6.06 -9.97 -9.63
C VAL A 144 -6.12 -9.45 -8.19
N ALA A 145 -5.02 -9.55 -7.47
CA ALA A 145 -4.92 -9.00 -6.11
C ALA A 145 -5.06 -7.46 -6.11
N TRP A 146 -4.48 -6.79 -7.10
CA TRP A 146 -4.59 -5.34 -7.34
C TRP A 146 -6.03 -4.88 -7.49
N GLU A 147 -6.82 -5.64 -8.25
CA GLU A 147 -8.23 -5.41 -8.46
C GLU A 147 -9.06 -5.65 -7.19
N LEU A 148 -8.70 -6.70 -6.44
CA LEU A 148 -9.35 -6.99 -5.15
C LEU A 148 -9.07 -5.90 -4.11
N VAL A 149 -7.84 -5.37 -4.04
CA VAL A 149 -7.50 -4.21 -3.21
C VAL A 149 -8.37 -3.00 -3.59
N GLY A 150 -8.57 -2.77 -4.89
CA GLY A 150 -9.48 -1.72 -5.40
C GLY A 150 -10.92 -1.92 -4.95
N LEU A 151 -11.43 -3.15 -5.05
CA LEU A 151 -12.77 -3.51 -4.57
C LEU A 151 -12.92 -3.31 -3.06
N CYS A 152 -11.92 -3.76 -2.28
CA CYS A 152 -11.95 -3.59 -0.82
C CYS A 152 -11.97 -2.11 -0.42
N SER A 153 -11.19 -1.27 -1.10
CA SER A 153 -11.20 0.17 -0.86
C SER A 153 -12.57 0.79 -1.16
N TYR A 154 -13.21 0.39 -2.27
CA TYR A 154 -14.57 0.82 -2.60
C TYR A 154 -15.57 0.47 -1.48
N LEU A 155 -15.54 -0.78 -0.98
CA LEU A 155 -16.43 -1.25 0.08
C LEU A 155 -16.20 -0.55 1.41
N LEU A 156 -14.94 -0.22 1.72
CA LEU A 156 -14.54 0.38 2.99
C LEU A 156 -14.67 1.90 3.00
N ILE A 157 -14.36 2.60 1.90
CA ILE A 157 -14.63 4.05 1.76
C ILE A 157 -16.13 4.29 1.78
N GLY A 158 -16.88 3.48 1.05
CA GLY A 158 -18.34 3.51 1.01
C GLY A 158 -19.01 2.77 2.16
N PHE A 159 -18.33 2.52 3.28
CA PHE A 159 -18.88 1.73 4.39
C PHE A 159 -20.21 2.30 4.89
N TRP A 160 -20.31 3.60 5.03
CA TRP A 160 -21.53 4.33 5.33
C TRP A 160 -22.29 4.73 4.05
N PHE A 161 -22.63 3.74 3.21
CA PHE A 161 -23.21 3.92 1.87
C PHE A 161 -24.53 4.71 1.83
N ARG A 162 -25.21 4.88 2.98
CA ARG A 162 -26.39 5.74 3.10
C ARG A 162 -26.04 7.24 3.11
N LYS A 163 -24.78 7.57 3.39
CA LYS A 163 -24.25 8.93 3.32
C LYS A 163 -23.83 9.20 1.88
N ASN A 164 -24.47 10.16 1.21
CA ASN A 164 -24.21 10.47 -0.20
C ASN A 164 -22.72 10.79 -0.47
N SER A 165 -22.07 11.55 0.42
CA SER A 165 -20.65 11.87 0.27
C SER A 165 -19.77 10.61 0.26
N ALA A 166 -20.01 9.65 1.16
CA ALA A 166 -19.27 8.40 1.19
C ALA A 166 -19.53 7.52 -0.05
N ALA A 167 -20.79 7.47 -0.53
CA ALA A 167 -21.12 6.74 -1.75
C ALA A 167 -20.48 7.36 -3.01
N LEU A 168 -20.42 8.70 -3.10
CA LEU A 168 -19.75 9.39 -4.19
C LEU A 168 -18.22 9.24 -4.10
N ALA A 169 -17.65 9.36 -2.91
CA ALA A 169 -16.21 9.18 -2.68
C ALA A 169 -15.74 7.78 -3.08
N SER A 170 -16.50 6.73 -2.71
CA SER A 170 -16.15 5.35 -3.07
C SER A 170 -16.21 5.12 -4.58
N LYS A 171 -17.25 5.65 -5.27
CA LYS A 171 -17.34 5.58 -6.73
C LYS A 171 -16.18 6.32 -7.40
N LYS A 172 -15.84 7.52 -6.94
CA LYS A 172 -14.72 8.30 -7.45
C LYS A 172 -13.40 7.53 -7.28
N ALA A 173 -13.14 6.99 -6.08
CA ALA A 173 -11.95 6.21 -5.82
C ALA A 173 -11.86 5.00 -6.76
N PHE A 174 -12.95 4.26 -6.94
CA PHE A 174 -13.00 3.10 -7.82
C PHE A 174 -12.73 3.48 -9.29
N LEU A 175 -13.43 4.48 -9.83
CA LEU A 175 -13.32 4.87 -11.24
C LEU A 175 -11.95 5.46 -11.58
N VAL A 176 -11.40 6.33 -10.73
CA VAL A 176 -10.08 6.93 -10.96
C VAL A 176 -8.98 5.85 -10.94
N ASN A 177 -9.08 4.89 -10.01
CA ASN A 177 -8.13 3.77 -10.00
C ASN A 177 -8.23 2.91 -11.26
N ARG A 178 -9.45 2.68 -11.81
CA ARG A 178 -9.62 1.91 -13.05
C ARG A 178 -8.87 2.50 -14.24
N VAL A 179 -8.74 3.82 -14.31
CA VAL A 179 -7.95 4.46 -15.37
C VAL A 179 -6.48 3.99 -15.31
N GLY A 180 -5.90 3.94 -14.12
CA GLY A 180 -4.56 3.40 -13.92
C GLY A 180 -4.49 1.88 -14.18
N ASP A 181 -5.50 1.14 -13.71
CA ASP A 181 -5.55 -0.32 -13.83
C ASP A 181 -5.60 -0.77 -15.31
N VAL A 182 -6.25 0.00 -16.20
CA VAL A 182 -6.19 -0.24 -17.65
C VAL A 182 -4.76 -0.16 -18.18
N GLY A 183 -4.00 0.85 -17.76
CA GLY A 183 -2.58 0.95 -18.11
C GLY A 183 -1.79 -0.27 -17.66
N PHE A 184 -1.98 -0.69 -16.41
CA PHE A 184 -1.30 -1.87 -15.87
C PHE A 184 -1.67 -3.16 -16.62
N ALA A 185 -2.95 -3.37 -16.95
CA ALA A 185 -3.40 -4.51 -17.76
C ALA A 185 -2.72 -4.54 -19.14
N LEU A 186 -2.65 -3.40 -19.82
CA LEU A 186 -1.94 -3.28 -21.10
C LEU A 186 -0.43 -3.55 -20.94
N GLY A 187 0.18 -3.11 -19.84
CA GLY A 187 1.56 -3.42 -19.50
C GLY A 187 1.80 -4.93 -19.35
N ILE A 188 0.91 -5.64 -18.66
CA ILE A 188 0.96 -7.11 -18.50
C ILE A 188 0.83 -7.81 -19.87
N MET A 189 -0.11 -7.37 -20.71
CA MET A 189 -0.27 -7.90 -22.08
C MET A 189 0.99 -7.66 -22.90
N ALA A 190 1.62 -6.49 -22.78
CA ALA A 190 2.85 -6.17 -23.46
C ALA A 190 4.05 -7.02 -22.98
N ILE A 191 4.12 -7.31 -21.67
CA ILE A 191 5.09 -8.26 -21.12
C ILE A 191 4.90 -9.64 -21.77
N TRP A 192 3.67 -10.14 -21.79
CA TRP A 192 3.37 -11.42 -22.42
C TRP A 192 3.77 -11.49 -23.89
N VAL A 193 3.44 -10.46 -24.66
CA VAL A 193 3.78 -10.39 -26.10
C VAL A 193 5.29 -10.44 -26.32
N ASN A 194 6.07 -9.80 -25.44
CA ASN A 194 7.53 -9.74 -25.59
C ASN A 194 8.23 -11.00 -25.07
N THR A 195 7.68 -11.65 -24.03
CA THR A 195 8.42 -12.68 -23.27
C THR A 195 7.81 -14.08 -23.35
N GLY A 196 6.53 -14.19 -23.68
CA GLY A 196 5.80 -15.45 -23.66
C GLY A 196 5.50 -16.00 -22.25
N THR A 197 5.85 -15.26 -21.17
CA THR A 197 5.62 -15.66 -19.79
C THR A 197 5.06 -14.52 -18.95
N LEU A 198 4.28 -14.86 -17.90
CA LEU A 198 3.81 -13.91 -16.90
C LEU A 198 4.45 -14.14 -15.53
N ASN A 199 5.37 -15.08 -15.38
CA ASN A 199 6.21 -15.18 -14.19
C ASN A 199 7.06 -13.91 -14.08
N ILE A 200 7.12 -13.31 -12.89
CA ILE A 200 7.77 -12.00 -12.70
C ILE A 200 9.27 -12.09 -12.95
N GLN A 201 9.95 -13.07 -12.34
CA GLN A 201 11.41 -13.19 -12.46
C GLN A 201 11.82 -13.56 -13.87
N GLU A 202 11.15 -14.53 -14.48
CA GLU A 202 11.44 -14.99 -15.82
C GLU A 202 11.22 -13.89 -16.87
N SER A 203 10.08 -13.18 -16.80
CA SER A 203 9.79 -12.09 -17.73
C SER A 203 10.77 -10.92 -17.58
N ILE A 204 11.16 -10.58 -16.36
CA ILE A 204 12.18 -9.56 -16.10
C ILE A 204 13.52 -9.99 -16.72
N HIS A 205 13.94 -11.24 -16.51
CA HIS A 205 15.19 -11.75 -17.08
C HIS A 205 15.18 -11.65 -18.60
N VAL A 206 14.08 -12.01 -19.27
CA VAL A 206 13.96 -11.91 -20.74
C VAL A 206 14.03 -10.46 -21.20
N LEU A 207 13.26 -9.55 -20.54
CA LEU A 207 13.19 -8.12 -20.95
C LEU A 207 14.49 -7.35 -20.72
N THR A 208 15.33 -7.80 -19.82
CA THR A 208 16.58 -7.11 -19.43
C THR A 208 17.84 -7.83 -19.93
N SER A 209 17.68 -8.98 -20.62
CA SER A 209 18.82 -9.69 -21.20
C SER A 209 19.48 -8.85 -22.32
N GLU A 210 20.81 -8.84 -22.36
CA GLU A 210 21.61 -8.11 -23.36
C GLU A 210 21.52 -8.69 -24.78
N THR A 211 20.71 -9.71 -25.01
CA THR A 211 20.47 -10.26 -26.34
C THR A 211 19.80 -9.17 -27.21
N LEU A 212 20.42 -8.88 -28.37
CA LEU A 212 19.98 -7.92 -29.39
C LEU A 212 18.61 -8.31 -30.02
N VAL A 213 17.64 -8.69 -29.22
CA VAL A 213 16.29 -9.00 -29.70
C VAL A 213 15.51 -7.69 -29.71
N ALA A 214 15.13 -7.25 -30.90
CA ALA A 214 14.19 -6.15 -31.03
C ALA A 214 12.81 -6.61 -30.55
N PHE A 215 12.42 -6.19 -29.34
CA PHE A 215 11.10 -6.50 -28.83
C PHE A 215 10.00 -5.81 -29.67
N PRO A 216 8.87 -6.48 -29.93
CA PRO A 216 7.71 -5.88 -30.61
C PRO A 216 7.21 -4.61 -29.92
N ILE A 217 7.29 -4.57 -28.57
CA ILE A 217 6.85 -3.44 -27.74
C ILE A 217 8.07 -2.91 -26.97
N PRO A 218 8.38 -1.61 -27.05
CA PRO A 218 9.52 -1.01 -26.35
C PRO A 218 9.41 -1.19 -24.83
N VAL A 219 10.51 -1.59 -24.17
CA VAL A 219 10.54 -1.80 -22.71
C VAL A 219 10.18 -0.53 -21.93
N GLY A 220 10.56 0.64 -22.44
CA GLY A 220 10.17 1.92 -21.84
C GLY A 220 8.66 2.15 -21.83
N LEU A 221 7.94 1.71 -22.88
CA LEU A 221 6.48 1.78 -22.90
C LEU A 221 5.87 0.81 -21.86
N ILE A 222 6.43 -0.40 -21.73
CA ILE A 222 6.01 -1.35 -20.70
C ILE A 222 6.18 -0.75 -19.30
N ALA A 223 7.34 -0.14 -19.01
CA ALA A 223 7.60 0.54 -17.75
C ALA A 223 6.57 1.65 -17.46
N LEU A 224 6.25 2.50 -18.44
CA LEU A 224 5.25 3.57 -18.30
C LEU A 224 3.82 3.02 -18.10
N LEU A 225 3.47 1.92 -18.74
CA LEU A 225 2.17 1.27 -18.56
C LEU A 225 2.03 0.66 -17.16
N ILE A 226 3.09 0.02 -16.64
CA ILE A 226 3.15 -0.45 -15.25
C ILE A 226 3.04 0.75 -14.30
N PHE A 227 3.75 1.84 -14.58
CA PHE A 227 3.69 3.06 -13.77
C PHE A 227 2.30 3.71 -13.78
N ALA A 228 1.55 3.65 -14.87
CA ALA A 228 0.17 4.14 -14.91
C ALA A 228 -0.71 3.43 -13.85
N GLY A 229 -0.56 2.11 -13.68
CA GLY A 229 -1.20 1.38 -12.59
C GLY A 229 -0.77 1.89 -11.21
N ALA A 230 0.54 2.06 -11.02
CA ALA A 230 1.09 2.59 -9.77
C ALA A 230 0.56 4.01 -9.45
N MET A 231 0.43 4.88 -10.47
CA MET A 231 -0.16 6.22 -10.32
C MET A 231 -1.59 6.17 -9.80
N GLY A 232 -2.39 5.22 -10.27
CA GLY A 232 -3.78 5.04 -9.80
C GLY A 232 -3.84 4.73 -8.31
N LYS A 233 -3.24 3.62 -7.87
CA LYS A 233 -3.30 3.15 -6.48
C LYS A 233 -2.55 4.05 -5.50
N SER A 234 -1.40 4.58 -5.90
CA SER A 234 -0.61 5.48 -5.06
C SER A 234 -0.97 6.95 -5.25
N ALA A 235 -2.08 7.21 -5.94
CA ALA A 235 -2.65 8.54 -6.11
C ALA A 235 -1.63 9.60 -6.57
N GLN A 236 -0.77 9.27 -7.54
CA GLN A 236 0.14 10.24 -8.13
C GLN A 236 -0.58 11.13 -9.13
N PHE A 237 -0.08 12.35 -9.34
CA PHE A 237 -0.65 13.25 -10.35
C PHE A 237 -0.66 12.61 -11.73
N PRO A 238 -1.76 12.72 -12.50
CA PRO A 238 -3.02 13.43 -12.21
C PRO A 238 -4.11 12.57 -11.50
N LEU A 239 -3.83 11.30 -11.18
CA LEU A 239 -4.80 10.36 -10.59
C LEU A 239 -4.94 10.47 -9.06
N HIS A 240 -4.53 11.60 -8.46
CA HIS A 240 -4.50 11.82 -7.01
C HIS A 240 -5.86 12.22 -6.38
N VAL A 241 -6.80 12.64 -7.19
CA VAL A 241 -8.02 13.34 -6.75
C VAL A 241 -9.00 12.51 -5.92
N TRP A 242 -8.83 11.19 -5.87
CA TRP A 242 -9.69 10.30 -5.09
C TRP A 242 -9.26 10.17 -3.62
N LEU A 243 -7.98 10.36 -3.33
CA LEU A 243 -7.41 10.04 -2.02
C LEU A 243 -7.93 10.94 -0.89
N PRO A 244 -8.03 12.27 -1.07
CA PRO A 244 -8.62 13.14 -0.04
C PRO A 244 -10.11 12.85 0.24
N ASP A 245 -10.87 12.43 -0.77
CA ASP A 245 -12.29 12.08 -0.61
C ASP A 245 -12.46 10.72 0.07
N ALA A 246 -11.46 9.84 0.01
CA ALA A 246 -11.45 8.57 0.74
C ALA A 246 -11.54 8.75 2.28
N MET A 247 -11.34 9.98 2.78
CA MET A 247 -11.53 10.33 4.20
C MET A 247 -12.97 10.23 4.68
N GLU A 248 -13.95 10.04 3.80
CA GLU A 248 -15.34 9.76 4.15
C GLU A 248 -15.54 8.39 4.82
N GLY A 249 -14.61 7.45 4.64
CA GLY A 249 -14.61 6.16 5.32
C GLY A 249 -14.22 6.26 6.82
N PRO A 250 -14.49 5.19 7.59
CA PRO A 250 -14.05 5.12 9.01
C PRO A 250 -12.54 5.33 9.17
N THR A 251 -12.11 6.01 10.23
CA THR A 251 -10.68 6.34 10.42
C THR A 251 -9.73 5.12 10.43
N PRO A 252 -10.09 3.96 10.99
CA PRO A 252 -9.23 2.76 10.87
C PRO A 252 -9.00 2.32 9.42
N VAL A 253 -10.00 2.52 8.54
CA VAL A 253 -9.84 2.28 7.10
C VAL A 253 -8.84 3.25 6.49
N SER A 254 -8.93 4.53 6.84
CA SER A 254 -7.96 5.53 6.40
C SER A 254 -6.55 5.16 6.86
N ALA A 255 -6.38 4.72 8.12
CA ALA A 255 -5.10 4.24 8.62
C ALA A 255 -4.57 3.06 7.78
N LEU A 256 -5.41 2.05 7.49
CA LEU A 256 -5.00 0.88 6.73
C LEU A 256 -4.63 1.22 5.27
N ILE A 257 -5.47 1.98 4.57
CA ILE A 257 -5.25 2.39 3.18
C ILE A 257 -3.96 3.20 3.03
N HIS A 258 -3.74 4.18 3.92
CA HIS A 258 -2.68 5.17 3.79
C HIS A 258 -1.34 4.74 4.40
N ALA A 259 -1.35 3.80 5.36
CA ALA A 259 -0.14 3.40 6.06
C ALA A 259 0.45 2.10 5.53
N ALA A 260 -0.38 1.07 5.29
CA ALA A 260 0.13 -0.28 5.12
C ALA A 260 -0.21 -0.95 3.80
N THR A 261 -1.25 -0.47 3.08
CA THR A 261 -1.82 -1.29 2.01
C THR A 261 -1.89 -0.56 0.66
N MET A 262 -3.06 -0.12 0.25
CA MET A 262 -3.38 0.28 -1.12
C MET A 262 -2.41 1.29 -1.73
N VAL A 263 -2.11 2.37 -1.00
CA VAL A 263 -1.25 3.44 -1.55
C VAL A 263 0.23 3.03 -1.65
N ASN A 264 0.65 2.03 -0.88
CA ASN A 264 2.00 1.46 -0.94
C ASN A 264 2.15 0.43 -2.06
N ALA A 265 1.02 -0.09 -2.58
CA ALA A 265 1.03 -1.09 -3.65
C ALA A 265 1.70 -0.59 -4.93
N GLY A 266 1.53 0.71 -5.30
CA GLY A 266 2.20 1.27 -6.46
C GLY A 266 3.71 1.43 -6.28
N VAL A 267 4.15 1.83 -5.09
CA VAL A 267 5.58 1.88 -4.74
C VAL A 267 6.20 0.49 -4.80
N TYR A 268 5.52 -0.51 -4.21
CA TYR A 268 5.90 -1.91 -4.30
C TYR A 268 5.99 -2.38 -5.77
N LEU A 269 4.99 -2.08 -6.59
CA LEU A 269 4.92 -2.51 -7.99
C LEU A 269 6.13 -2.00 -8.79
N VAL A 270 6.47 -0.71 -8.67
CA VAL A 270 7.63 -0.13 -9.35
C VAL A 270 8.94 -0.69 -8.79
N ALA A 271 9.03 -0.88 -7.47
CA ALA A 271 10.19 -1.53 -6.85
C ALA A 271 10.35 -2.99 -7.29
N ARG A 272 9.26 -3.74 -7.41
CA ARG A 272 9.26 -5.14 -7.91
C ARG A 272 9.70 -5.21 -9.38
N ALA A 273 9.31 -4.25 -10.17
CA ALA A 273 9.67 -4.12 -11.59
C ALA A 273 10.98 -3.33 -11.80
N ASN A 274 11.78 -3.08 -10.76
CA ASN A 274 12.96 -2.22 -10.84
C ASN A 274 13.91 -2.53 -12.02
N PRO A 275 14.21 -3.79 -12.42
CA PRO A 275 15.10 -4.02 -13.55
C PRO A 275 14.52 -3.57 -14.89
N ILE A 276 13.16 -3.64 -15.05
CA ILE A 276 12.48 -3.11 -16.25
C ILE A 276 12.64 -1.59 -16.30
N PHE A 277 12.48 -0.90 -15.17
CA PHE A 277 12.68 0.55 -15.09
C PHE A 277 14.14 0.94 -15.31
N ALA A 278 15.07 0.22 -14.70
CA ALA A 278 16.51 0.47 -14.85
C ALA A 278 16.98 0.34 -16.33
N SER A 279 16.36 -0.53 -17.12
CA SER A 279 16.62 -0.65 -18.56
C SER A 279 15.91 0.42 -19.41
N ALA A 280 15.12 1.31 -18.80
CA ALA A 280 14.35 2.35 -19.46
C ALA A 280 14.56 3.73 -18.79
N PRO A 281 15.73 4.38 -18.95
CA PRO A 281 16.07 5.64 -18.27
C PRO A 281 15.05 6.77 -18.48
N ASP A 282 14.47 6.89 -19.68
CA ASP A 282 13.46 7.90 -19.96
C ASP A 282 12.19 7.70 -19.11
N ALA A 283 11.78 6.44 -18.88
CA ALA A 283 10.66 6.13 -17.99
C ALA A 283 10.99 6.48 -16.53
N MET A 284 12.23 6.26 -16.09
CA MET A 284 12.67 6.64 -14.74
C MET A 284 12.59 8.16 -14.54
N VAL A 285 12.99 8.98 -15.52
CA VAL A 285 12.86 10.45 -15.45
C VAL A 285 11.40 10.86 -15.30
N VAL A 286 10.47 10.20 -16.01
CA VAL A 286 9.02 10.46 -15.89
C VAL A 286 8.54 10.11 -14.48
N VAL A 287 8.94 8.95 -13.93
CA VAL A 287 8.59 8.54 -12.55
C VAL A 287 9.11 9.55 -11.53
N ALA A 288 10.37 9.98 -11.64
CA ALA A 288 10.96 10.99 -10.76
C ALA A 288 10.22 12.32 -10.85
N GLY A 289 9.92 12.79 -12.07
CA GLY A 289 9.22 14.05 -12.32
C GLY A 289 7.81 14.08 -11.74
N ILE A 290 7.02 13.05 -11.99
CA ILE A 290 5.65 12.93 -11.44
C ILE A 290 5.71 12.78 -9.93
N GLY A 291 6.66 12.00 -9.40
CA GLY A 291 6.83 11.80 -7.96
C GLY A 291 7.10 13.12 -7.24
N ILE A 292 8.14 13.86 -7.62
CA ILE A 292 8.50 15.09 -6.94
C ILE A 292 7.47 16.21 -7.15
N PHE A 293 6.84 16.28 -8.33
CA PHE A 293 5.74 17.20 -8.57
C PHE A 293 4.54 16.91 -7.65
N THR A 294 4.19 15.64 -7.49
CA THR A 294 3.11 15.23 -6.56
C THR A 294 3.48 15.57 -5.11
N ALA A 295 4.76 15.41 -4.73
CA ALA A 295 5.23 15.71 -3.39
C ALA A 295 4.99 17.19 -3.02
N ILE A 296 5.42 18.12 -3.87
CA ILE A 296 5.29 19.56 -3.60
C ILE A 296 3.83 20.01 -3.74
N LEU A 297 3.09 19.54 -4.74
CA LEU A 297 1.69 19.85 -4.93
C LEU A 297 0.87 19.45 -3.70
N ALA A 298 1.03 18.22 -3.23
CA ALA A 298 0.29 17.73 -2.08
C ALA A 298 0.69 18.43 -0.78
N ALA A 299 1.97 18.74 -0.57
CA ALA A 299 2.45 19.49 0.59
C ALA A 299 1.84 20.90 0.63
N SER A 300 1.80 21.59 -0.51
CA SER A 300 1.21 22.93 -0.64
C SER A 300 -0.28 22.92 -0.31
N ILE A 301 -1.01 21.92 -0.79
CA ILE A 301 -2.45 21.78 -0.50
C ILE A 301 -2.67 21.43 0.97
N ALA A 302 -1.83 20.57 1.57
CA ALA A 302 -1.94 20.18 2.97
C ALA A 302 -1.94 21.38 3.93
N MET A 303 -1.13 22.41 3.65
CA MET A 303 -1.05 23.63 4.47
C MET A 303 -2.35 24.43 4.51
N THR A 304 -3.24 24.26 3.55
CA THR A 304 -4.52 24.98 3.47
C THR A 304 -5.71 24.19 3.99
N GLN A 305 -5.50 22.91 4.34
CA GLN A 305 -6.59 22.07 4.84
C GLN A 305 -6.89 22.35 6.32
N THR A 306 -8.17 22.34 6.65
CA THR A 306 -8.66 22.51 8.03
C THR A 306 -9.16 21.22 8.65
N ASP A 307 -9.42 20.19 7.84
CA ASP A 307 -9.85 18.86 8.29
C ASP A 307 -8.65 18.00 8.65
N ILE A 308 -8.64 17.47 9.88
CA ILE A 308 -7.52 16.67 10.43
C ILE A 308 -7.18 15.45 9.58
N LYS A 309 -8.20 14.76 9.02
CA LYS A 309 -7.99 13.58 8.14
C LYS A 309 -7.48 14.00 6.76
N ARG A 310 -7.98 15.11 6.20
CA ARG A 310 -7.52 15.62 4.90
C ARG A 310 -6.08 16.09 4.93
N VAL A 311 -5.65 16.77 6.00
CA VAL A 311 -4.22 17.11 6.20
C VAL A 311 -3.35 15.85 6.12
N LEU A 312 -3.74 14.80 6.84
CA LEU A 312 -3.01 13.52 6.84
C LEU A 312 -3.04 12.82 5.48
N ALA A 313 -4.14 12.94 4.72
CA ALA A 313 -4.25 12.40 3.37
C ALA A 313 -3.30 13.09 2.39
N TYR A 314 -3.30 14.42 2.35
CA TYR A 314 -2.38 15.19 1.50
C TYR A 314 -0.91 14.99 1.92
N SER A 315 -0.65 14.88 3.22
CA SER A 315 0.67 14.52 3.72
C SER A 315 1.08 13.10 3.27
N THR A 316 0.15 12.15 3.14
CA THR A 316 0.44 10.83 2.55
C THR A 316 0.80 10.95 1.07
N LEU A 317 0.03 11.72 0.28
CA LEU A 317 0.34 12.00 -1.13
C LEU A 317 1.75 12.55 -1.30
N SER A 318 2.12 13.53 -0.46
CA SER A 318 3.46 14.12 -0.49
C SER A 318 4.55 13.08 -0.23
N GLN A 319 4.38 12.24 0.81
CA GLN A 319 5.39 11.22 1.14
C GLN A 319 5.49 10.13 0.06
N LEU A 320 4.38 9.71 -0.54
CA LEU A 320 4.39 8.82 -1.70
C LEU A 320 5.11 9.46 -2.88
N GLY A 321 4.92 10.75 -3.10
CA GLY A 321 5.67 11.51 -4.10
C GLY A 321 7.17 11.41 -3.91
N TYR A 322 7.68 11.54 -2.67
CA TYR A 322 9.10 11.31 -2.35
C TYR A 322 9.55 9.89 -2.67
N MET A 323 8.72 8.87 -2.35
CA MET A 323 9.07 7.48 -2.67
C MET A 323 9.17 7.26 -4.19
N PHE A 324 8.24 7.81 -4.98
CA PHE A 324 8.33 7.73 -6.45
C PHE A 324 9.49 8.53 -7.01
N ALA A 325 9.80 9.69 -6.45
CA ALA A 325 11.00 10.43 -6.83
C ALA A 325 12.26 9.59 -6.58
N ALA A 326 12.35 8.91 -5.43
CA ALA A 326 13.45 8.00 -5.10
C ALA A 326 13.54 6.82 -6.08
N LEU A 327 12.40 6.17 -6.38
CA LEU A 327 12.36 5.08 -7.37
C LEU A 327 12.81 5.56 -8.75
N GLY A 328 12.35 6.75 -9.18
CA GLY A 328 12.68 7.32 -10.48
C GLY A 328 14.13 7.78 -10.63
N VAL A 329 14.84 8.07 -9.53
CA VAL A 329 16.28 8.33 -9.56
C VAL A 329 17.15 7.08 -9.36
N GLY A 330 16.53 5.91 -9.14
CA GLY A 330 17.23 4.65 -8.92
C GLY A 330 17.59 4.35 -7.45
N ALA A 331 17.11 5.15 -6.51
CA ALA A 331 17.34 4.97 -5.06
C ALA A 331 16.30 3.98 -4.47
N TRP A 332 16.27 2.75 -4.98
CA TRP A 332 15.26 1.73 -4.68
C TRP A 332 15.19 1.40 -3.18
N THR A 333 16.34 1.20 -2.55
CA THR A 333 16.43 0.87 -1.12
C THR A 333 15.92 2.02 -0.25
N ALA A 334 16.28 3.26 -0.57
CA ALA A 334 15.80 4.44 0.16
C ALA A 334 14.28 4.59 0.07
N ALA A 335 13.70 4.33 -1.12
CA ALA A 335 12.25 4.36 -1.32
C ALA A 335 11.52 3.33 -0.43
N ILE A 336 12.01 2.09 -0.38
CA ILE A 336 11.41 1.01 0.42
C ILE A 336 11.66 1.22 1.91
N PHE A 337 12.82 1.75 2.31
CA PHE A 337 13.08 2.15 3.68
C PHE A 337 12.10 3.24 4.13
N HIS A 338 11.89 4.25 3.29
CA HIS A 338 10.91 5.30 3.60
C HIS A 338 9.46 4.77 3.61
N LEU A 339 9.11 3.83 2.73
CA LEU A 339 7.81 3.15 2.76
C LEU A 339 7.58 2.44 4.10
N MET A 340 8.59 1.73 4.61
CA MET A 340 8.49 1.03 5.90
C MET A 340 8.26 2.03 7.04
N THR A 341 9.10 3.05 7.16
CA THR A 341 8.98 4.06 8.23
C THR A 341 7.66 4.83 8.12
N HIS A 342 7.27 5.21 6.89
CA HIS A 342 5.99 5.86 6.58
C HIS A 342 4.80 5.05 7.08
N GLY A 343 4.80 3.75 6.84
CA GLY A 343 3.74 2.87 7.32
C GLY A 343 3.48 3.03 8.82
N PHE A 344 4.53 3.00 9.63
CA PHE A 344 4.39 3.09 11.08
C PHE A 344 3.93 4.47 11.56
N PHE A 345 4.59 5.55 11.15
CA PHE A 345 4.17 6.87 11.64
C PHE A 345 2.82 7.34 11.06
N LYS A 346 2.46 6.93 9.84
CA LYS A 346 1.14 7.23 9.29
C LYS A 346 0.02 6.43 9.95
N GLY A 347 0.25 5.15 10.23
CA GLY A 347 -0.67 4.35 11.02
C GLY A 347 -0.95 5.01 12.37
N LEU A 348 0.10 5.42 13.08
CA LEU A 348 0.02 6.12 14.35
C LEU A 348 -0.78 7.43 14.25
N LEU A 349 -0.47 8.28 13.27
CA LEU A 349 -1.13 9.58 13.09
C LEU A 349 -2.62 9.44 12.74
N PHE A 350 -2.99 8.49 11.87
CA PHE A 350 -4.40 8.27 11.54
C PHE A 350 -5.18 7.67 12.70
N LEU A 351 -4.65 6.67 13.40
CA LEU A 351 -5.32 6.10 14.58
C LEU A 351 -5.43 7.14 15.71
N GLY A 352 -4.39 7.96 15.89
CA GLY A 352 -4.41 9.09 16.82
C GLY A 352 -5.46 10.13 16.44
N SER A 353 -5.60 10.48 15.15
CA SER A 353 -6.66 11.40 14.68
C SER A 353 -8.06 10.84 14.97
N GLY A 354 -8.27 9.52 14.82
CA GLY A 354 -9.51 8.87 15.19
C GLY A 354 -9.83 9.03 16.68
N SER A 355 -8.83 8.86 17.55
CA SER A 355 -8.98 9.08 18.99
C SER A 355 -9.32 10.54 19.32
N VAL A 356 -8.71 11.51 18.64
CA VAL A 356 -9.04 12.94 18.79
C VAL A 356 -10.48 13.22 18.36
N ILE A 357 -10.89 12.76 17.18
CA ILE A 357 -12.24 12.96 16.62
C ILE A 357 -13.31 12.42 17.59
N HIS A 358 -13.12 11.21 18.15
CA HIS A 358 -14.03 10.66 19.15
C HIS A 358 -14.08 11.51 20.42
N ALA A 359 -12.93 12.04 20.90
CA ALA A 359 -12.87 12.86 22.11
C ALA A 359 -13.57 14.22 21.96
N VAL A 360 -13.74 14.71 20.73
CA VAL A 360 -14.41 15.98 20.42
C VAL A 360 -15.77 15.79 19.73
N HIS A 361 -16.44 14.67 19.96
CA HIS A 361 -17.80 14.40 19.45
C HIS A 361 -17.91 14.45 17.93
N GLU A 362 -17.03 13.76 17.21
CA GLU A 362 -17.01 13.62 15.74
C GLU A 362 -16.66 14.91 14.97
N GLU A 363 -16.20 15.97 15.65
CA GLU A 363 -15.70 17.17 14.97
C GLU A 363 -14.38 16.84 14.25
N GLN A 364 -14.24 17.29 12.99
CA GLN A 364 -13.04 17.10 12.18
C GLN A 364 -12.31 18.41 11.85
N ASP A 365 -12.97 19.57 12.05
CA ASP A 365 -12.35 20.88 11.82
C ASP A 365 -11.37 21.23 12.95
N MET A 366 -10.09 21.25 12.63
CA MET A 366 -9.01 21.54 13.60
C MET A 366 -9.12 22.92 14.24
N ARG A 367 -9.79 23.89 13.61
CA ARG A 367 -10.00 25.23 14.16
C ARG A 367 -10.92 25.21 15.38
N LYS A 368 -11.71 24.16 15.54
CA LYS A 368 -12.63 23.94 16.67
C LYS A 368 -12.04 23.01 17.74
N MET A 369 -10.83 22.49 17.51
CA MET A 369 -10.14 21.57 18.43
C MET A 369 -9.14 22.34 19.28
N GLY A 370 -8.96 21.94 20.56
CA GLY A 370 -7.92 22.53 21.41
C GLY A 370 -7.98 22.00 22.86
N GLY A 371 -6.91 22.23 23.63
CA GLY A 371 -6.84 21.90 25.03
C GLY A 371 -6.87 20.41 25.38
N LEU A 372 -6.58 19.52 24.43
CA LEU A 372 -6.76 18.08 24.57
C LEU A 372 -5.59 17.36 25.27
N ALA A 373 -4.40 17.96 25.36
CA ALA A 373 -3.20 17.32 25.88
C ALA A 373 -3.39 16.73 27.29
N LYS A 374 -4.12 17.43 28.16
CA LYS A 374 -4.42 16.94 29.54
C LYS A 374 -5.57 15.94 29.58
N LYS A 375 -6.50 15.98 28.61
CA LYS A 375 -7.69 15.11 28.59
C LYS A 375 -7.40 13.74 27.97
N ILE A 376 -6.57 13.69 26.93
CA ILE A 376 -6.15 12.47 26.24
C ILE A 376 -4.62 12.41 26.11
N PRO A 377 -3.87 12.32 27.23
CA PRO A 377 -2.41 12.46 27.24
C PRO A 377 -1.69 11.39 26.42
N HIS A 378 -2.17 10.16 26.39
CA HIS A 378 -1.58 9.10 25.54
C HIS A 378 -1.66 9.44 24.06
N THR A 379 -2.82 9.88 23.59
CA THR A 379 -3.01 10.32 22.19
C THR A 379 -2.15 11.53 21.85
N TYR A 380 -2.04 12.49 22.79
CA TYR A 380 -1.17 13.66 22.62
C TYR A 380 0.29 13.27 22.37
N TRP A 381 0.87 12.46 23.25
CA TRP A 381 2.27 12.07 23.11
C TRP A 381 2.55 11.20 21.88
N THR A 382 1.66 10.25 21.59
CA THR A 382 1.81 9.41 20.41
C THR A 382 1.70 10.21 19.12
N MET A 383 0.73 11.13 19.01
CA MET A 383 0.61 12.01 17.85
C MET A 383 1.80 12.98 17.72
N LEU A 384 2.31 13.51 18.83
CA LEU A 384 3.50 14.36 18.83
C LEU A 384 4.72 13.61 18.28
N ILE A 385 4.97 12.39 18.77
CA ILE A 385 6.05 11.53 18.26
C ILE A 385 5.87 11.26 16.76
N GLY A 386 4.67 10.90 16.32
CA GLY A 386 4.37 10.68 14.91
C GLY A 386 4.58 11.93 14.05
N ALA A 387 4.18 13.11 14.55
CA ALA A 387 4.37 14.38 13.86
C ALA A 387 5.86 14.77 13.74
N VAL A 388 6.63 14.58 14.80
CA VAL A 388 8.09 14.81 14.79
C VAL A 388 8.78 13.82 13.85
N ALA A 389 8.34 12.55 13.85
CA ALA A 389 8.89 11.53 12.97
C ALA A 389 8.68 11.87 11.48
N ILE A 390 7.45 12.24 11.08
CA ILE A 390 7.17 12.58 9.68
C ILE A 390 7.85 13.88 9.25
N SER A 391 8.11 14.81 10.18
CA SER A 391 8.82 16.07 9.90
C SER A 391 10.30 15.86 9.59
N GLY A 392 10.84 14.67 9.82
CA GLY A 392 12.27 14.41 9.57
C GLY A 392 13.19 15.02 10.63
N ILE A 393 12.75 15.09 11.88
CA ILE A 393 13.57 15.61 13.00
C ILE A 393 14.35 14.46 13.65
N PRO A 394 15.70 14.59 13.80
CA PRO A 394 16.51 13.60 14.52
C PRO A 394 16.05 13.41 15.97
N PRO A 395 16.15 12.21 16.55
CA PRO A 395 16.69 10.96 16.03
C PRO A 395 15.61 10.01 15.45
N LEU A 396 14.45 10.53 15.01
CA LEU A 396 13.35 9.70 14.55
C LEU A 396 13.53 9.22 13.10
N ALA A 397 12.82 8.12 12.77
CA ALA A 397 13.03 7.36 11.55
C ALA A 397 12.84 8.18 10.24
N GLY A 398 11.93 9.15 10.24
CA GLY A 398 11.68 10.01 9.08
C GLY A 398 12.87 10.89 8.69
N PHE A 399 13.75 11.28 9.64
CA PHE A 399 15.00 11.95 9.34
C PHE A 399 15.88 11.08 8.44
N PHE A 400 16.22 9.89 8.91
CA PHE A 400 17.11 9.00 8.18
C PHE A 400 16.56 8.64 6.79
N SER A 401 15.28 8.31 6.71
CA SER A 401 14.70 7.83 5.46
C SER A 401 14.47 8.94 4.41
N LYS A 402 14.19 10.19 4.81
CA LYS A 402 14.06 11.31 3.88
C LYS A 402 15.43 11.82 3.42
N ASP A 403 16.37 11.96 4.36
CA ASP A 403 17.72 12.37 4.03
C ASP A 403 18.41 11.40 3.08
N GLU A 404 18.14 10.09 3.23
CA GLU A 404 18.63 9.07 2.29
C GLU A 404 18.07 9.31 0.88
N ILE A 405 16.76 9.56 0.74
CA ILE A 405 16.15 9.85 -0.57
C ILE A 405 16.78 11.07 -1.23
N LEU A 406 16.87 12.16 -0.48
CA LEU A 406 17.40 13.42 -1.00
C LEU A 406 18.92 13.33 -1.28
N GLY A 407 19.67 12.67 -0.40
CA GLY A 407 21.10 12.44 -0.57
C GLY A 407 21.40 11.60 -1.80
N GLU A 408 20.67 10.52 -2.03
CA GLU A 408 20.82 9.68 -3.23
C GLU A 408 20.41 10.42 -4.50
N ALA A 409 19.33 11.22 -4.49
CA ALA A 409 18.94 12.05 -5.62
C ALA A 409 20.06 13.03 -6.00
N TYR A 410 20.74 13.65 -5.03
CA TYR A 410 21.87 14.54 -5.27
C TYR A 410 23.08 13.80 -5.84
N LYS A 411 23.47 12.66 -5.24
CA LYS A 411 24.63 11.85 -5.66
C LYS A 411 24.45 11.28 -7.09
N LEU A 412 23.24 10.86 -7.43
CA LEU A 412 22.92 10.29 -8.73
C LEU A 412 22.71 11.32 -9.85
N GLY A 413 22.94 12.62 -9.58
CA GLY A 413 22.89 13.67 -10.59
C GLY A 413 21.51 14.30 -10.80
N PHE A 414 20.52 13.97 -9.98
CA PHE A 414 19.16 14.54 -10.03
C PHE A 414 19.01 15.74 -9.07
N GLN A 415 19.92 16.75 -9.19
CA GLN A 415 19.92 17.92 -8.32
C GLN A 415 18.59 18.69 -8.32
N TRP A 416 17.84 18.65 -9.42
CA TRP A 416 16.52 19.26 -9.50
C TRP A 416 15.49 18.56 -8.59
N VAL A 417 15.57 17.21 -8.44
CA VAL A 417 14.74 16.45 -7.49
C VAL A 417 15.11 16.85 -6.07
N TRP A 418 16.40 16.92 -5.78
CA TRP A 418 16.89 17.37 -4.48
C TRP A 418 16.42 18.80 -4.15
N ALA A 419 16.61 19.75 -5.07
CA ALA A 419 16.26 21.15 -4.86
C ALA A 419 14.75 21.40 -4.61
N ILE A 420 13.88 20.60 -5.24
CA ILE A 420 12.44 20.68 -5.02
C ILE A 420 12.05 19.96 -3.72
N GLY A 421 12.79 18.91 -3.35
CA GLY A 421 12.49 18.04 -2.20
C GLY A 421 12.91 18.62 -0.85
N VAL A 422 13.93 19.47 -0.82
CA VAL A 422 14.39 20.17 0.39
C VAL A 422 13.43 21.32 0.73
#